data_33d77d3fd7a9bf8c003894cf784fc79e
#
_entry.id   33d77d3fd7a9bf8c003894cf784fc79e
#
_cell.length_a   1.000
_cell.length_b   1.000
_cell.length_c   1.000
_cell.angle_alpha   90.00
_cell.angle_beta   90.00
_cell.angle_gamma   90.00
#
_symmetry.space_group_name_H-M   'P 1'
#
loop_
_entity.id
_entity.type
_entity.pdbx_description
1 polymer ?
#
loop_
_entity_poly.entity_id
_entity_poly.type
_entity_poly.pdbx_seq_one_letter_code
_entity_poly.pdbx_strand_id
1 'polypeptide(L)'
;MAKILCVDDEPHVVTLKCAILEAAGHKVTASTSARDAIDKLQKNTYDAVVTDWRLGDANGRAVVQAAKGHSSMPVVVVSGYVAEAFQAAEPLADLYLEKPVNPEELVTIVNELLKSSERAPSR
;
A
#
# COMPACT_ATOMS: atom_id res chain seq x y z
N MET A 1 9.96 2.86 13.16
CA MET A 1 9.12 3.82 12.43
C MET A 1 9.38 3.67 10.93
N ALA A 2 8.35 3.46 10.16
CA ALA A 2 8.48 3.25 8.73
C ALA A 2 7.86 4.40 7.93
N LYS A 3 8.31 4.55 6.68
CA LYS A 3 7.72 5.51 5.74
C LYS A 3 6.77 4.73 4.85
N ILE A 4 5.49 5.09 4.88
CA ILE A 4 4.43 4.38 4.17
C ILE A 4 3.74 5.32 3.18
N LEU A 5 3.54 4.85 1.96
CA LEU A 5 2.71 5.54 0.98
C LEU A 5 1.33 4.90 1.00
N CYS A 6 0.31 5.70 1.25
CA CYS A 6 -1.08 5.23 1.31
C CYS A 6 -1.87 5.85 0.17
N VAL A 7 -2.48 5.02 -0.66
CA VAL A 7 -3.14 5.45 -1.89
C VAL A 7 -4.60 5.04 -1.89
N ASP A 8 -5.50 6.01 -2.07
CA ASP A 8 -6.93 5.77 -2.17
C ASP A 8 -7.55 7.00 -2.86
N ASP A 9 -8.43 6.78 -3.82
CA ASP A 9 -9.00 7.90 -4.59
C ASP A 9 -10.04 8.70 -3.81
N GLU A 10 -10.46 8.23 -2.65
CA GLU A 10 -11.36 8.98 -1.79
C GLU A 10 -10.57 9.70 -0.70
N PRO A 11 -10.53 11.05 -0.73
CA PRO A 11 -9.70 11.81 0.22
C PRO A 11 -10.02 11.52 1.68
N HIS A 12 -11.30 11.32 2.02
CA HIS A 12 -11.66 11.01 3.41
C HIS A 12 -11.11 9.67 3.85
N VAL A 13 -11.11 8.69 2.96
CA VAL A 13 -10.64 7.34 3.27
C VAL A 13 -9.13 7.34 3.44
N VAL A 14 -8.41 7.99 2.53
CA VAL A 14 -6.96 8.02 2.64
C VAL A 14 -6.52 8.78 3.89
N THR A 15 -7.22 9.86 4.24
CA THR A 15 -6.94 10.62 5.46
C THR A 15 -7.10 9.73 6.70
N LEU A 16 -8.16 8.94 6.73
CA LEU A 16 -8.40 8.03 7.86
C LEU A 16 -7.31 6.96 7.94
N LYS A 17 -6.96 6.34 6.81
CA LYS A 17 -5.91 5.34 6.80
C LYS A 17 -4.58 5.92 7.26
N CYS A 18 -4.25 7.13 6.82
CA CYS A 18 -3.03 7.80 7.26
C CYS A 18 -3.04 8.01 8.77
N ALA A 19 -4.16 8.47 9.34
CA ALA A 19 -4.26 8.69 10.76
C ALA A 19 -4.06 7.40 11.55
N ILE A 20 -4.65 6.31 11.08
CA ILE A 20 -4.52 5.00 11.71
C ILE A 20 -3.06 4.55 11.73
N LEU A 21 -2.37 4.66 10.63
CA LEU A 21 -0.99 4.22 10.53
C LEU A 21 -0.04 5.16 11.27
N GLU A 22 -0.33 6.45 11.27
CA GLU A 22 0.46 7.42 12.02
C GLU A 22 0.33 7.19 13.52
N ALA A 23 -0.87 6.83 13.98
CA ALA A 23 -1.08 6.49 15.39
C ALA A 23 -0.26 5.28 15.82
N ALA A 24 0.11 4.43 14.87
CA ALA A 24 0.95 3.27 15.12
C ALA A 24 2.45 3.60 15.06
N GLY A 25 2.81 4.85 14.85
CA GLY A 25 4.19 5.30 14.86
C GLY A 25 4.85 5.44 13.50
N HIS A 26 4.10 5.29 12.42
CA HIS A 26 4.66 5.40 11.07
C HIS A 26 4.54 6.81 10.52
N LYS A 27 5.40 7.12 9.56
CA LYS A 27 5.32 8.36 8.81
C LYS A 27 4.61 8.06 7.49
N VAL A 28 3.48 8.71 7.27
CA VAL A 28 2.61 8.33 6.15
C VAL A 28 2.44 9.48 5.16
N THR A 29 2.57 9.17 3.89
CA THR A 29 2.31 10.11 2.80
C THR A 29 1.03 9.65 2.10
N ALA A 30 0.10 10.56 1.91
CA ALA A 30 -1.17 10.27 1.23
C ALA A 30 -1.07 10.54 -0.26
N SER A 31 -1.77 9.75 -1.05
CA SER A 31 -1.94 9.99 -2.47
C SER A 31 -3.36 9.61 -2.87
N THR A 32 -3.96 10.39 -3.77
CA THR A 32 -5.35 10.17 -4.18
C THR A 32 -5.50 9.71 -5.62
N SER A 33 -4.40 9.40 -6.30
CA SER A 33 -4.47 8.88 -7.65
C SER A 33 -3.29 7.97 -7.93
N ALA A 34 -3.44 7.09 -8.92
CA ALA A 34 -2.36 6.22 -9.33
C ALA A 34 -1.19 7.02 -9.89
N ARG A 35 -1.49 8.03 -10.71
CA ARG A 35 -0.46 8.89 -11.29
C ARG A 35 0.38 9.57 -10.23
N ASP A 36 -0.29 10.17 -9.23
CA ASP A 36 0.41 10.87 -8.15
C ASP A 36 1.24 9.88 -7.32
N ALA A 37 0.69 8.70 -7.05
CA ALA A 37 1.40 7.67 -6.28
C ALA A 37 2.67 7.23 -7.01
N ILE A 38 2.56 6.98 -8.31
CA ILE A 38 3.70 6.56 -9.12
C ILE A 38 4.78 7.65 -9.14
N ASP A 39 4.37 8.90 -9.28
CA ASP A 39 5.29 10.03 -9.24
C ASP A 39 6.03 10.09 -7.90
N LYS A 40 5.31 9.91 -6.81
CA LYS A 40 5.91 9.90 -5.47
C LYS A 40 6.89 8.74 -5.30
N LEU A 41 6.55 7.57 -5.84
CA LEU A 41 7.43 6.41 -5.78
C LEU A 41 8.72 6.63 -6.56
N GLN A 42 8.67 7.40 -7.62
CA GLN A 42 9.87 7.71 -8.42
C GLN A 42 10.78 8.71 -7.72
N LYS A 43 10.21 9.60 -6.91
CA LYS A 43 10.95 10.71 -6.30
C LYS A 43 11.39 10.46 -4.88
N ASN A 44 10.80 9.48 -4.20
CA ASN A 44 11.05 9.22 -2.78
C ASN A 44 11.18 7.73 -2.53
N THR A 45 11.74 7.39 -1.37
CA THR A 45 11.79 6.00 -0.93
C THR A 45 10.75 5.76 0.14
N TYR A 46 10.15 4.58 0.12
CA TYR A 46 9.16 4.16 1.10
C TYR A 46 9.51 2.77 1.60
N ASP A 47 9.02 2.44 2.78
CA ASP A 47 9.23 1.11 3.35
C ASP A 47 8.07 0.18 3.06
N ALA A 48 6.91 0.74 2.74
CA ALA A 48 5.72 -0.04 2.39
C ALA A 48 4.72 0.82 1.63
N VAL A 49 3.85 0.16 0.88
CA VAL A 49 2.75 0.82 0.16
C VAL A 49 1.45 0.13 0.53
N VAL A 50 0.43 0.93 0.84
CA VAL A 50 -0.94 0.46 1.02
C VAL A 50 -1.78 1.16 -0.04
N THR A 51 -2.34 0.40 -0.97
CA THR A 51 -3.09 1.00 -2.08
C THR A 51 -4.45 0.35 -2.24
N ASP A 52 -5.44 1.16 -2.61
CA ASP A 52 -6.70 0.65 -3.09
C ASP A 52 -6.51 0.08 -4.49
N TRP A 53 -7.36 -0.86 -4.87
CA TRP A 53 -7.33 -1.43 -6.21
C TRP A 53 -7.94 -0.50 -7.26
N ARG A 54 -9.07 0.11 -6.93
CA ARG A 54 -9.73 1.03 -7.87
C ARG A 54 -9.38 2.47 -7.53
N LEU A 55 -8.71 3.14 -8.45
CA LEU A 55 -8.16 4.48 -8.25
C LEU A 55 -8.61 5.42 -9.37
N GLY A 56 -9.82 5.50 -9.71
CA GLY A 56 -10.35 6.48 -10.65
C GLY A 56 -9.59 6.66 -11.97
N ASP A 57 -8.31 7.00 -11.91
CA ASP A 57 -7.48 7.24 -13.10
C ASP A 57 -6.80 5.96 -13.62
N ALA A 58 -6.69 4.94 -12.77
CA ALA A 58 -6.10 3.65 -13.12
C ALA A 58 -6.46 2.68 -12.01
N ASN A 59 -5.99 1.43 -12.10
CA ASN A 59 -6.17 0.51 -10.99
C ASN A 59 -4.88 0.39 -10.19
N GLY A 60 -4.98 -0.25 -9.04
CA GLY A 60 -3.84 -0.40 -8.14
C GLY A 60 -2.69 -1.22 -8.70
N ARG A 61 -2.95 -1.99 -9.76
CA ARG A 61 -1.88 -2.74 -10.41
C ARG A 61 -0.72 -1.86 -10.83
N ALA A 62 -1.03 -0.69 -11.39
CA ALA A 62 0.01 0.24 -11.82
C ALA A 62 0.86 0.71 -10.64
N VAL A 63 0.24 0.94 -9.49
CA VAL A 63 0.96 1.33 -8.27
C VAL A 63 1.83 0.18 -7.77
N VAL A 64 1.28 -1.04 -7.75
CA VAL A 64 2.03 -2.22 -7.32
C VAL A 64 3.25 -2.44 -8.21
N GLN A 65 3.06 -2.34 -9.51
CA GLN A 65 4.16 -2.52 -10.46
C GLN A 65 5.24 -1.47 -10.26
N ALA A 66 4.85 -0.21 -10.05
CA ALA A 66 5.81 0.86 -9.81
C ALA A 66 6.59 0.63 -8.52
N ALA A 67 5.92 0.21 -7.45
CA ALA A 67 6.57 -0.06 -6.18
C ALA A 67 7.55 -1.21 -6.30
N LYS A 68 7.11 -2.32 -6.89
CA LYS A 68 7.96 -3.51 -7.03
C LYS A 68 9.09 -3.31 -8.03
N GLY A 69 8.91 -2.39 -8.96
CA GLY A 69 9.98 -2.06 -9.90
C GLY A 69 11.14 -1.32 -9.26
N HIS A 70 10.90 -0.62 -8.15
CA HIS A 70 11.93 0.13 -7.44
C HIS A 70 12.66 -0.71 -6.39
N SER A 71 11.93 -1.57 -5.70
CA SER A 71 12.51 -2.34 -4.61
C SER A 71 11.57 -3.47 -4.24
N SER A 72 12.00 -4.28 -3.28
CA SER A 72 11.19 -5.39 -2.78
C SER A 72 10.31 -4.97 -1.60
N MET A 73 9.99 -3.68 -1.49
CA MET A 73 9.15 -3.21 -0.40
C MET A 73 7.80 -3.92 -0.38
N PRO A 74 7.25 -4.19 0.81
CA PRO A 74 5.93 -4.81 0.89
C PRO A 74 4.83 -3.91 0.36
N VAL A 75 3.88 -4.51 -0.35
CA VAL A 75 2.73 -3.80 -0.91
C VAL A 75 1.45 -4.53 -0.49
N VAL A 76 0.53 -3.78 0.11
CA VAL A 76 -0.78 -4.29 0.49
C VAL A 76 -1.84 -3.65 -0.40
N VAL A 77 -2.66 -4.47 -1.03
CA VAL A 77 -3.79 -4.01 -1.83
C VAL A 77 -5.07 -4.20 -1.03
N VAL A 78 -5.86 -3.14 -0.92
CA VAL A 78 -7.14 -3.16 -0.23
C VAL A 78 -8.24 -2.99 -1.27
N SER A 79 -9.21 -3.90 -1.30
CA SER A 79 -10.23 -3.86 -2.35
C SER A 79 -11.53 -4.52 -1.89
N GLY A 80 -12.66 -4.04 -2.41
CA GLY A 80 -13.93 -4.74 -2.27
C GLY A 80 -14.04 -5.89 -3.25
N TYR A 81 -13.06 -6.06 -4.15
CA TYR A 81 -13.07 -7.08 -5.20
C TYR A 81 -11.73 -7.79 -5.23
N VAL A 82 -11.41 -8.46 -4.13
CA VAL A 82 -10.09 -9.09 -3.94
C VAL A 82 -9.77 -10.12 -5.03
N ALA A 83 -10.74 -10.95 -5.42
CA ALA A 83 -10.50 -11.95 -6.45
C ALA A 83 -10.09 -11.30 -7.77
N GLU A 84 -10.76 -10.21 -8.15
CA GLU A 84 -10.43 -9.46 -9.36
C GLU A 84 -9.02 -8.88 -9.29
N ALA A 85 -8.70 -8.25 -8.17
CA ALA A 85 -7.39 -7.63 -7.97
C ALA A 85 -6.29 -8.68 -7.99
N PHE A 86 -6.51 -9.82 -7.35
CA PHE A 86 -5.52 -10.89 -7.29
C PHE A 86 -5.22 -11.43 -8.68
N GLN A 87 -6.27 -11.71 -9.45
CA GLN A 87 -6.11 -12.24 -10.80
C GLN A 87 -5.42 -11.24 -11.72
N ALA A 88 -5.83 -9.97 -11.65
CA ALA A 88 -5.29 -8.94 -12.53
C ALA A 88 -3.84 -8.62 -12.22
N ALA A 89 -3.45 -8.69 -10.94
CA ALA A 89 -2.09 -8.38 -10.52
C ALA A 89 -1.14 -9.56 -10.63
N GLU A 90 -1.66 -10.76 -10.90
CA GLU A 90 -0.87 -11.98 -10.98
C GLU A 90 -0.04 -12.19 -9.71
N PRO A 91 -0.68 -12.22 -8.59
CA PRO A 91 -0.29 -11.99 -7.18
C PRO A 91 1.03 -11.22 -7.00
N LEU A 92 1.12 -10.06 -7.63
CA LEU A 92 2.31 -9.22 -7.55
C LEU A 92 2.46 -8.53 -6.19
N ALA A 93 1.36 -8.18 -5.55
CA ALA A 93 1.38 -7.59 -4.22
C ALA A 93 1.63 -8.65 -3.17
N ASP A 94 2.12 -8.23 -1.99
CA ASP A 94 2.41 -9.16 -0.91
C ASP A 94 1.16 -9.65 -0.20
N LEU A 95 0.12 -8.82 -0.18
CA LEU A 95 -1.12 -9.19 0.47
C LEU A 95 -2.29 -8.42 -0.12
N TYR A 96 -3.45 -9.09 -0.19
CA TYR A 96 -4.69 -8.50 -0.64
C TYR A 96 -5.70 -8.57 0.50
N LEU A 97 -6.23 -7.41 0.92
CA LEU A 97 -7.22 -7.30 1.99
C LEU A 97 -8.56 -6.91 1.43
N GLU A 98 -9.60 -7.58 1.88
CA GLU A 98 -10.96 -7.30 1.45
C GLU A 98 -11.58 -6.20 2.32
N LYS A 99 -12.25 -5.24 1.68
CA LYS A 99 -12.99 -4.20 2.40
C LYS A 99 -14.26 -4.77 3.01
N PRO A 100 -14.69 -4.27 4.15
CA PRO A 100 -14.07 -3.19 4.95
C PRO A 100 -12.91 -3.72 5.78
N VAL A 101 -11.86 -2.93 5.91
CA VAL A 101 -10.67 -3.34 6.65
C VAL A 101 -10.75 -2.78 8.07
N ASN A 102 -10.57 -3.66 9.05
CA ASN A 102 -10.50 -3.26 10.43
C ASN A 102 -9.21 -2.48 10.67
N PRO A 103 -9.24 -1.31 11.34
CA PRO A 103 -8.03 -0.53 11.57
C PRO A 103 -6.93 -1.29 12.28
N GLU A 104 -7.27 -2.08 13.29
CA GLU A 104 -6.28 -2.88 14.01
C GLU A 104 -5.65 -3.93 13.13
N GLU A 105 -6.44 -4.54 12.26
CA GLU A 105 -5.96 -5.52 11.31
C GLU A 105 -4.99 -4.89 10.32
N LEU A 106 -5.31 -3.71 9.81
CA LEU A 106 -4.43 -2.99 8.88
C LEU A 106 -3.08 -2.73 9.52
N VAL A 107 -3.06 -2.21 10.74
CA VAL A 107 -1.82 -1.93 11.47
C VAL A 107 -1.02 -3.20 11.70
N THR A 108 -1.68 -4.26 12.15
CA THR A 108 -1.03 -5.54 12.43
C THR A 108 -0.37 -6.10 11.18
N ILE A 109 -1.09 -6.10 10.07
CA ILE A 109 -0.59 -6.65 8.82
C ILE A 109 0.59 -5.84 8.28
N VAL A 110 0.48 -4.52 8.29
CA VAL A 110 1.57 -3.66 7.84
C VAL A 110 2.81 -3.89 8.71
N ASN A 111 2.64 -3.94 10.03
CA ASN A 111 3.77 -4.16 10.92
C ASN A 111 4.42 -5.52 10.70
N GLU A 112 3.62 -6.56 10.46
CA GLU A 112 4.15 -7.90 10.20
C GLU A 112 4.95 -7.93 8.90
N LEU A 113 4.44 -7.29 7.86
CA LEU A 113 5.15 -7.24 6.58
C LEU A 113 6.44 -6.44 6.69
N LEU A 114 6.43 -5.36 7.45
CA LEU A 114 7.64 -4.57 7.67
C LEU A 114 8.69 -5.37 8.42
N LYS A 115 8.29 -6.14 9.42
CA LYS A 115 9.22 -7.01 10.15
C LYS A 115 9.81 -8.07 9.26
N SER A 116 8.99 -8.69 8.42
CA SER A 116 9.48 -9.70 7.49
C SER A 116 10.49 -9.12 6.51
N SER A 117 10.23 -7.91 6.04
CA SER A 117 11.15 -7.23 5.13
C SER A 117 12.48 -6.91 5.80
N GLU A 118 12.42 -6.44 7.06
CA GLU A 118 13.63 -6.15 7.82
C GLU A 118 14.45 -7.38 8.11
N ARG A 119 13.79 -8.51 8.31
CA ARG A 119 14.47 -9.79 8.60
C ARG A 119 14.96 -10.48 7.36
N ALA A 120 14.51 -10.04 6.19
CA ALA A 120 14.94 -10.67 4.95
C ALA A 120 16.45 -10.60 4.86
N PRO A 121 17.11 -11.69 4.58
CA PRO A 121 18.58 -11.67 4.49
C PRO A 121 19.05 -10.73 3.41
N SER A 122 20.09 -10.00 3.71
CA SER A 122 20.76 -9.20 2.70
C SER A 122 21.40 -10.12 1.68
N ARG A 123 21.26 -9.78 0.45
CA ARG A 123 21.87 -10.56 -0.63
C ARG A 123 22.71 -9.69 -1.49
#